data_96c9261ebdf1d839263bcc78e42db3da
#
_entry.id   96c9261ebdf1d839263bcc78e42db3da
#
_cell.length_a   1.000
_cell.length_b   1.000
_cell.length_c   1.000
_cell.angle_alpha   90.00
_cell.angle_beta   90.00
_cell.angle_gamma   90.00
#
_symmetry.space_group_name_H-M   'P 1'
#
loop_
_entity.id
_entity.type
_entity.pdbx_description
1 polymer ?
#
loop_
_entity_poly.entity_id
_entity_poly.type
_entity_poly.pdbx_seq_one_letter_code
_entity_poly.pdbx_strand_id
1 'polypeptide(L)'
;MNNEIISKYFPSLTERQKEQFAALDALYRDWNSKINVISRKDIDNLYEHHVLHSLAIAELIRFKPGTSIMDLGTGGGFPGIPLAIMFPEVRFHLVDSIGKKIRVCQEVTGALGLENVTTQWCRAEEVKQKFHFIVSR
;
A
#
# COMPACT_ATOMS: atom_id res chain seq x y z
N MET A 1 -3.72 15.07 -11.03
CA MET A 1 -3.78 14.56 -9.65
C MET A 1 -2.53 14.94 -8.91
N ASN A 2 -2.70 15.51 -7.74
CA ASN A 2 -1.60 16.15 -7.01
C ASN A 2 -1.01 15.23 -5.96
N ASN A 3 0.15 14.64 -6.25
CA ASN A 3 0.90 13.82 -5.30
C ASN A 3 1.90 14.66 -4.46
N GLU A 4 1.94 15.97 -4.66
CA GLU A 4 2.83 16.86 -3.92
C GLU A 4 2.53 16.89 -2.43
N ILE A 5 1.27 16.58 -2.05
CA ILE A 5 0.88 16.51 -0.65
C ILE A 5 1.72 15.49 0.12
N ILE A 6 2.16 14.42 -0.53
CA ILE A 6 2.99 13.39 0.12
C ILE A 6 4.37 13.98 0.44
N SER A 7 5.01 14.67 -0.50
CA SER A 7 6.30 15.30 -0.29
C SER A 7 6.23 16.44 0.75
N LYS A 8 5.09 17.09 0.88
CA LYS A 8 4.88 18.13 1.88
C LYS A 8 4.99 17.57 3.31
N TYR A 9 4.36 16.42 3.56
CA TYR A 9 4.38 15.80 4.88
C TYR A 9 5.61 14.91 5.11
N PHE A 10 6.24 14.43 4.04
CA PHE A 10 7.41 13.56 4.10
C PHE A 10 8.51 14.12 3.17
N PRO A 11 9.23 15.17 3.62
CA PRO A 11 10.18 15.85 2.73
C PRO A 11 11.48 15.09 2.45
N SER A 12 11.73 14.00 3.19
CA SER A 12 12.98 13.22 3.06
C SER A 12 12.89 12.04 2.10
N LEU A 13 11.86 11.99 1.26
CA LEU A 13 11.68 10.90 0.29
C LEU A 13 12.81 10.89 -0.74
N THR A 14 13.28 9.67 -1.10
CA THR A 14 14.20 9.50 -2.22
C THR A 14 13.49 9.78 -3.55
N GLU A 15 14.25 9.99 -4.61
CA GLU A 15 13.67 10.15 -5.94
C GLU A 15 12.86 8.93 -6.36
N ARG A 16 13.34 7.73 -6.04
CA ARG A 16 12.60 6.49 -6.32
C ARG A 16 11.26 6.46 -5.60
N GLN A 17 11.24 6.82 -4.33
CA GLN A 17 9.99 6.88 -3.57
C GLN A 17 9.01 7.91 -4.15
N LYS A 18 9.51 9.07 -4.54
CA LYS A 18 8.67 10.10 -5.20
C LYS A 18 8.05 9.58 -6.49
N GLU A 19 8.83 8.88 -7.31
CA GLU A 19 8.36 8.27 -8.55
C GLU A 19 7.30 7.20 -8.27
N GLN A 20 7.52 6.36 -7.25
CA GLN A 20 6.57 5.33 -6.87
C GLN A 20 5.25 5.92 -6.40
N PHE A 21 5.29 6.94 -5.54
CA PHE A 21 4.07 7.63 -5.11
C PHE A 21 3.38 8.32 -6.28
N ALA A 22 4.13 8.94 -7.18
CA ALA A 22 3.55 9.61 -8.34
C ALA A 22 2.83 8.64 -9.28
N ALA A 23 3.31 7.40 -9.39
CA ALA A 23 2.74 6.40 -10.28
C ALA A 23 1.41 5.83 -9.79
N LEU A 24 1.07 5.98 -8.51
CA LEU A 24 -0.11 5.37 -7.92
C LEU A 24 -1.41 5.80 -8.58
N ASP A 25 -1.55 7.08 -8.94
CA ASP A 25 -2.78 7.58 -9.52
C ASP A 25 -3.15 6.84 -10.81
N ALA A 26 -2.23 6.80 -11.76
CA ALA A 26 -2.48 6.13 -13.05
C ALA A 26 -2.73 4.64 -12.86
N LEU A 27 -1.97 3.98 -11.98
CA LEU A 27 -2.12 2.55 -11.72
C LEU A 27 -3.48 2.22 -11.11
N TYR A 28 -3.91 2.97 -10.11
CA TYR A 28 -5.20 2.70 -9.47
C TYR A 28 -6.37 3.09 -10.35
N ARG A 29 -6.26 4.15 -11.15
CA ARG A 29 -7.32 4.48 -12.11
C ARG A 29 -7.50 3.39 -13.16
N ASP A 30 -6.39 2.85 -13.68
CA ASP A 30 -6.44 1.77 -14.66
C ASP A 30 -7.07 0.51 -14.05
N TRP A 31 -6.60 0.08 -12.89
CA TRP A 31 -7.15 -1.12 -12.25
C TRP A 31 -8.56 -0.92 -11.72
N ASN A 32 -8.88 0.29 -11.24
CA ASN A 32 -10.22 0.59 -10.74
C ASN A 32 -11.28 0.59 -11.86
N SER A 33 -10.86 0.83 -13.10
CA SER A 33 -11.76 0.71 -14.26
C SER A 33 -12.16 -0.74 -14.53
N LYS A 34 -11.37 -1.68 -14.05
CA LYS A 34 -11.58 -3.14 -14.23
C LYS A 34 -12.15 -3.80 -12.99
N ILE A 35 -11.64 -3.41 -11.83
CA ILE A 35 -11.99 -3.98 -10.52
C ILE A 35 -12.16 -2.84 -9.53
N ASN A 36 -13.35 -2.69 -8.96
CA ASN A 36 -13.64 -1.63 -7.99
C ASN A 36 -12.94 -1.89 -6.67
N VAL A 37 -11.80 -1.22 -6.44
CA VAL A 37 -11.06 -1.25 -5.16
C VAL A 37 -11.16 0.07 -4.40
N ILE A 38 -11.52 1.15 -5.11
CA ILE A 38 -11.71 2.49 -4.56
C ILE A 38 -13.02 3.03 -5.13
N SER A 39 -13.82 3.71 -4.32
CA SER A 39 -15.07 4.29 -4.80
C SER A 39 -14.80 5.34 -5.88
N ARG A 40 -15.78 5.56 -6.76
CA ARG A 40 -15.66 6.57 -7.83
C ARG A 40 -15.46 7.97 -7.28
N LYS A 41 -16.01 8.26 -6.09
CA LYS A 41 -15.84 9.56 -5.43
C LYS A 41 -14.42 9.72 -4.89
N ASP A 42 -13.84 8.64 -4.37
CA ASP A 42 -12.56 8.71 -3.69
C ASP A 42 -11.37 8.62 -4.63
N ILE A 43 -11.52 8.06 -5.83
CA ILE A 43 -10.39 7.93 -6.76
C ILE A 43 -9.79 9.29 -7.13
N ASP A 44 -10.59 10.34 -7.19
CA ASP A 44 -10.11 11.68 -7.46
C ASP A 44 -9.37 12.29 -6.27
N ASN A 45 -9.52 11.71 -5.09
CA ASN A 45 -8.86 12.11 -3.85
C ASN A 45 -7.93 11.02 -3.34
N LEU A 46 -7.34 10.23 -4.26
CA LEU A 46 -6.51 9.08 -3.92
C LEU A 46 -5.41 9.43 -2.92
N TYR A 47 -4.65 10.50 -3.19
CA TYR A 47 -3.50 10.84 -2.36
C TYR A 47 -3.91 11.33 -0.98
N GLU A 48 -4.98 12.08 -0.87
CA GLU A 48 -5.45 12.60 0.41
C GLU A 48 -6.16 11.53 1.23
N HIS A 49 -7.14 10.83 0.63
CA HIS A 49 -8.03 9.92 1.36
C HIS A 49 -7.44 8.53 1.57
N HIS A 50 -6.57 8.07 0.67
CA HIS A 50 -6.04 6.71 0.76
C HIS A 50 -4.54 6.66 1.04
N VAL A 51 -3.73 7.39 0.29
CA VAL A 51 -2.28 7.32 0.43
C VAL A 51 -1.84 8.02 1.71
N LEU A 52 -2.16 9.29 1.87
CA LEU A 52 -1.76 10.05 3.06
C LEU A 52 -2.37 9.47 4.33
N HIS A 53 -3.63 9.04 4.27
CA HIS A 53 -4.28 8.38 5.40
C HIS A 53 -3.52 7.10 5.80
N SER A 54 -3.10 6.30 4.82
CA SER A 54 -2.30 5.10 5.09
C SER A 54 -0.97 5.45 5.76
N LEU A 55 -0.36 6.56 5.38
CA LEU A 55 0.92 7.00 5.91
C LEU A 55 0.83 7.66 7.30
N ALA A 56 -0.36 7.83 7.84
CA ALA A 56 -0.52 8.35 9.21
C ALA A 56 0.24 7.48 10.23
N ILE A 57 0.33 6.18 9.98
CA ILE A 57 1.10 5.26 10.82
C ILE A 57 2.58 5.66 10.82
N ALA A 58 3.11 6.08 9.69
CA ALA A 58 4.52 6.48 9.54
C ALA A 58 4.87 7.76 10.32
N GLU A 59 3.87 8.58 10.63
CA GLU A 59 4.07 9.76 11.48
C GLU A 59 4.33 9.36 12.95
N LEU A 60 3.77 8.23 13.38
CA LEU A 60 3.82 7.79 14.77
C LEU A 60 4.91 6.75 15.02
N ILE A 61 5.18 5.89 14.05
CA ILE A 61 6.07 4.75 14.21
C ILE A 61 7.07 4.71 13.06
N ARG A 62 8.35 4.58 13.41
CA ARG A 62 9.40 4.30 12.43
C ARG A 62 9.82 2.85 12.61
N PHE A 63 9.48 2.03 11.63
CA PHE A 63 9.80 0.60 11.68
C PHE A 63 11.28 0.37 11.38
N LYS A 64 11.88 -0.50 12.15
CA LYS A 64 13.29 -0.87 11.94
C LYS A 64 13.44 -1.76 10.70
N PRO A 65 14.57 -1.65 9.98
CA PRO A 65 14.86 -2.59 8.89
C PRO A 65 14.70 -4.04 9.33
N GLY A 66 14.14 -4.87 8.48
CA GLY A 66 13.89 -6.27 8.77
C GLY A 66 12.60 -6.56 9.53
N THR A 67 11.87 -5.53 9.95
CA THR A 67 10.54 -5.70 10.54
C THR A 67 9.59 -6.34 9.53
N SER A 68 8.71 -7.22 10.00
CA SER A 68 7.68 -7.83 9.17
C SER A 68 6.29 -7.38 9.64
N ILE A 69 5.46 -6.99 8.68
CA ILE A 69 4.12 -6.44 8.95
C ILE A 69 3.11 -7.14 8.04
N MET A 70 2.00 -7.58 8.63
CA MET A 70 0.86 -8.07 7.86
C MET A 70 -0.19 -6.97 7.76
N ASP A 71 -0.65 -6.72 6.53
CA ASP A 71 -1.81 -5.86 6.28
C ASP A 71 -3.03 -6.75 6.09
N LEU A 72 -3.86 -6.81 7.11
CA LEU A 72 -5.02 -7.68 7.16
C LEU A 72 -6.24 -7.00 6.58
N GLY A 73 -6.83 -7.63 5.55
CA GLY A 73 -7.95 -7.03 4.83
C GLY A 73 -7.47 -5.86 3.98
N THR A 74 -6.36 -6.05 3.27
CA THR A 74 -5.68 -4.97 2.54
C THR A 74 -6.52 -4.31 1.45
N GLY A 75 -7.53 -5.00 0.93
CA GLY A 75 -8.31 -4.51 -0.20
C GLY A 75 -7.43 -4.30 -1.42
N GLY A 76 -7.45 -3.12 -1.97
CA GLY A 76 -6.60 -2.74 -3.12
C GLY A 76 -5.15 -2.44 -2.76
N GLY A 77 -4.75 -2.62 -1.49
CA GLY A 77 -3.36 -2.43 -1.07
C GLY A 77 -3.15 -1.32 -0.04
N PHE A 78 -4.17 -1.00 0.74
CA PHE A 78 -4.09 0.07 1.74
C PHE A 78 -4.31 -0.48 3.15
N PRO A 79 -3.46 -0.15 4.13
CA PRO A 79 -2.33 0.80 4.05
C PRO A 79 -1.01 0.19 3.54
N GLY A 80 -0.98 -1.09 3.18
CA GLY A 80 0.24 -1.84 2.91
C GLY A 80 1.13 -1.26 1.83
N ILE A 81 0.59 -0.91 0.66
CA ILE A 81 1.41 -0.43 -0.47
C ILE A 81 2.04 0.93 -0.17
N PRO A 82 1.31 1.95 0.29
CA PRO A 82 1.95 3.20 0.68
C PRO A 82 3.04 3.02 1.74
N LEU A 83 2.80 2.17 2.75
CA LEU A 83 3.79 1.89 3.77
C LEU A 83 5.02 1.16 3.23
N ALA A 84 4.83 0.27 2.26
CA ALA A 84 5.94 -0.43 1.61
C ALA A 84 6.82 0.51 0.81
N ILE A 85 6.25 1.52 0.18
CA ILE A 85 7.03 2.57 -0.50
C ILE A 85 7.82 3.37 0.53
N MET A 86 7.17 3.75 1.64
CA MET A 86 7.78 4.55 2.70
C MET A 86 8.93 3.83 3.41
N PHE A 87 8.78 2.52 3.63
CA PHE A 87 9.74 1.70 4.38
C PHE A 87 10.28 0.55 3.50
N PRO A 88 11.21 0.83 2.58
CA PRO A 88 11.69 -0.19 1.64
C PRO A 88 12.45 -1.35 2.29
N GLU A 89 12.94 -1.20 3.50
CA GLU A 89 13.66 -2.25 4.23
C GLU A 89 12.77 -3.04 5.20
N VAL A 90 11.47 -2.77 5.20
CA VAL A 90 10.45 -3.46 5.99
C VAL A 90 9.66 -4.38 5.06
N ARG A 91 9.35 -5.59 5.53
CA ARG A 91 8.59 -6.57 4.74
C ARG A 91 7.11 -6.47 5.04
N PHE A 92 6.31 -6.38 3.98
CA PHE A 92 4.85 -6.27 4.07
C PHE A 92 4.21 -7.49 3.41
N HIS A 93 3.28 -8.11 4.13
CA HIS A 93 2.49 -9.23 3.63
C HIS A 93 1.03 -8.80 3.58
N LEU A 94 0.49 -8.67 2.38
CA LEU A 94 -0.86 -8.16 2.14
C LEU A 94 -1.83 -9.32 2.00
N VAL A 95 -2.86 -9.35 2.83
CA VAL A 95 -3.83 -10.45 2.91
C VAL A 95 -5.23 -9.93 2.68
N ASP A 96 -5.99 -10.62 1.85
CA ASP A 96 -7.41 -10.36 1.65
C ASP A 96 -8.11 -11.65 1.21
N SER A 97 -9.38 -11.78 1.57
CA SER A 97 -10.19 -12.92 1.20
C SER A 97 -10.78 -12.80 -0.22
N ILE A 98 -10.64 -11.66 -0.86
CA ILE A 98 -11.16 -11.39 -2.20
C ILE A 98 -10.02 -11.44 -3.21
N GLY A 99 -10.01 -12.49 -4.04
CA GLY A 99 -8.92 -12.75 -4.98
C GLY A 99 -8.68 -11.64 -5.99
N LYS A 100 -9.74 -10.98 -6.46
CA LYS A 100 -9.63 -9.87 -7.42
C LYS A 100 -8.85 -8.69 -6.82
N LYS A 101 -9.04 -8.42 -5.52
CA LYS A 101 -8.32 -7.33 -4.83
C LYS A 101 -6.85 -7.68 -4.67
N ILE A 102 -6.54 -8.93 -4.33
CA ILE A 102 -5.16 -9.40 -4.23
C ILE A 102 -4.47 -9.29 -5.60
N ARG A 103 -5.18 -9.58 -6.69
CA ARG A 103 -4.61 -9.40 -8.02
C ARG A 103 -4.21 -7.95 -8.29
N VAL A 104 -5.04 -6.98 -7.88
CA VAL A 104 -4.69 -5.56 -7.99
C VAL A 104 -3.41 -5.26 -7.20
N CYS A 105 -3.30 -5.77 -5.98
CA CYS A 105 -2.10 -5.61 -5.17
C CYS A 105 -0.85 -6.14 -5.89
N GLN A 106 -0.93 -7.35 -6.46
CA GLN A 106 0.18 -7.96 -7.20
C GLN A 106 0.60 -7.11 -8.39
N GLU A 107 -0.36 -6.63 -9.16
CA GLU A 107 -0.08 -5.85 -10.36
C GLU A 107 0.48 -4.47 -10.02
N VAL A 108 -0.06 -3.81 -9.01
CA VAL A 108 0.44 -2.50 -8.59
C VAL A 108 1.86 -2.63 -8.00
N THR A 109 2.10 -3.60 -7.13
CA THR A 109 3.44 -3.80 -6.55
C THR A 109 4.46 -4.17 -7.61
N GLY A 110 4.07 -5.00 -8.59
CA GLY A 110 4.93 -5.35 -9.72
C GLY A 110 5.28 -4.14 -10.58
N ALA A 111 4.29 -3.32 -10.91
CA ALA A 111 4.50 -2.11 -11.71
C ALA A 111 5.39 -1.08 -11.00
N LEU A 112 5.29 -1.00 -9.67
CA LEU A 112 6.12 -0.11 -8.86
C LEU A 112 7.53 -0.65 -8.61
N GLY A 113 7.77 -1.92 -8.90
CA GLY A 113 9.05 -2.56 -8.62
C GLY A 113 9.33 -2.72 -7.12
N LEU A 114 8.28 -2.91 -6.32
CA LEU A 114 8.44 -3.13 -4.87
C LEU A 114 8.92 -4.56 -4.61
N GLU A 115 10.04 -4.69 -3.92
CA GLU A 115 10.65 -5.99 -3.61
C GLU A 115 10.31 -6.47 -2.19
N ASN A 116 9.67 -5.63 -1.39
CA ASN A 116 9.39 -5.88 0.00
C ASN A 116 7.91 -6.21 0.29
N VAL A 117 7.17 -6.62 -0.74
CA VAL A 117 5.74 -6.96 -0.63
C VAL A 117 5.51 -8.39 -1.09
N THR A 118 4.78 -9.14 -0.26
CA THR A 118 4.20 -10.42 -0.64
C THR A 118 2.69 -10.33 -0.48
N THR A 119 1.95 -11.18 -1.17
CA THR A 119 0.50 -11.18 -1.12
C THR A 119 -0.02 -12.59 -0.85
N GLN A 120 -1.20 -12.68 -0.24
CA GLN A 120 -1.84 -13.97 0.01
C GLN A 120 -3.36 -13.80 -0.08
N TRP A 121 -3.97 -14.61 -0.92
CA TRP A 121 -5.42 -14.69 -1.03
C TRP A 121 -5.92 -15.76 -0.08
N CYS A 122 -6.36 -15.34 1.08
CA CYS A 122 -6.88 -16.26 2.09
C CYS A 122 -7.66 -15.49 3.16
N ARG A 123 -8.29 -16.20 4.05
CA ARG A 123 -8.88 -15.62 5.26
C ARG A 123 -7.79 -15.43 6.33
N ALA A 124 -8.04 -14.50 7.24
CA ALA A 124 -7.08 -14.16 8.29
C ALA A 124 -6.61 -15.38 9.08
N GLU A 125 -7.53 -16.26 9.47
CA GLU A 125 -7.25 -17.45 10.27
C GLU A 125 -6.39 -18.49 9.54
N GLU A 126 -6.25 -18.37 8.23
CA GLU A 126 -5.43 -19.29 7.43
C GLU A 126 -3.96 -18.87 7.37
N VAL A 127 -3.62 -17.67 7.81
CA VAL A 127 -2.23 -17.19 7.83
C VAL A 127 -1.50 -17.89 8.97
N LYS A 128 -0.42 -18.61 8.64
CA LYS A 128 0.37 -19.39 9.60
C LYS A 128 1.60 -18.67 10.08
N GLN A 129 2.08 -17.69 9.31
CA GLN A 129 3.28 -16.91 9.63
C GLN A 129 3.00 -15.95 10.77
N LYS A 130 4.06 -15.64 11.51
CA LYS A 130 4.02 -14.62 12.57
C LYS A 130 4.66 -13.34 12.06
N PHE A 131 4.13 -12.20 12.50
CA PHE A 131 4.59 -10.88 12.11
C PHE A 131 4.86 -10.04 13.33
N HIS A 132 5.78 -9.07 13.19
CA HIS A 132 6.06 -8.13 14.29
C HIS A 132 4.87 -7.22 14.55
N PHE A 133 4.17 -6.81 13.48
CA PHE A 133 2.98 -5.96 13.59
C PHE A 133 1.90 -6.43 12.63
N ILE A 134 0.67 -6.12 12.99
CA ILE A 134 -0.49 -6.29 12.11
C ILE A 134 -1.14 -4.92 11.98
N VAL A 135 -1.36 -4.48 10.74
CA VAL A 135 -2.07 -3.24 10.45
C VAL A 135 -3.37 -3.56 9.74
N SER A 136 -4.32 -2.67 9.84
CA SER A 136 -5.63 -2.81 9.22
C SER A 136 -6.27 -1.45 9.09
N ARG A 137 -7.15 -1.32 8.10
CA ARG A 137 -7.86 -0.07 7.87
C ARG A 137 -9.36 -0.28 7.71
#